data_89c17b046ebd29360107b1b07956b69c
#
_entry.id   89c17b046ebd29360107b1b07956b69c
#
_cell.length_a   1.000
_cell.length_b   1.000
_cell.length_c   1.000
_cell.angle_alpha   90.00
_cell.angle_beta   90.00
_cell.angle_gamma   90.00
#
_symmetry.space_group_name_H-M   'P 1'
#
loop_
_entity.id
_entity.type
_entity.pdbx_description
1 polymer ?
#
loop_
_entity_poly.entity_id
_entity_poly.type
_entity_poly.pdbx_seq_one_letter_code
_entity_poly.pdbx_strand_id
1 'polypeptide(L)'
;MTVDEAKALVKSRLSEKRYKHTINVKKMAVKLAKRYGADEEKAALAALLHDSAKELPKAEILQIFADNAIIAKNAAKRPAPVWHGYAASVLCQTQWGVTDPEILSAIECHTTGKQNMSLLDKIIYMADMTSAERDWPGVEKLRKLETVSYKHLRAHET
;
A
#
# COMPACT_ATOMS: atom_id res chain seq x y z
N MET A 1 15.15 5.95 -0.10
CA MET A 1 14.85 5.08 -1.26
C MET A 1 14.12 5.88 -2.32
N THR A 2 14.58 5.78 -3.56
CA THR A 2 13.92 6.41 -4.71
C THR A 2 12.84 5.49 -5.28
N VAL A 3 11.97 6.04 -6.12
CA VAL A 3 10.94 5.24 -6.82
C VAL A 3 11.59 4.18 -7.70
N ASP A 4 12.68 4.50 -8.41
CA ASP A 4 13.39 3.54 -9.26
C ASP A 4 14.03 2.41 -8.43
N GLU A 5 14.62 2.74 -7.29
CA GLU A 5 15.17 1.74 -6.38
C GLU A 5 14.08 0.81 -5.84
N ALA A 6 12.93 1.35 -5.44
CA ALA A 6 11.80 0.56 -4.96
C ALA A 6 11.27 -0.37 -6.04
N LYS A 7 11.15 0.14 -7.27
CA LYS A 7 10.70 -0.66 -8.42
C LYS A 7 11.65 -1.82 -8.70
N ALA A 8 12.95 -1.57 -8.71
CA ALA A 8 13.96 -2.61 -8.91
C ALA A 8 13.92 -3.66 -7.80
N LEU A 9 13.78 -3.20 -6.55
CA LEU A 9 13.70 -4.08 -5.38
C LEU A 9 12.52 -5.05 -5.49
N VAL A 10 11.31 -4.54 -5.71
CA VAL A 10 10.12 -5.41 -5.75
C VAL A 10 10.09 -6.28 -6.98
N LYS A 11 10.65 -5.83 -8.10
CA LYS A 11 10.81 -6.67 -9.30
C LYS A 11 11.68 -7.91 -9.01
N SER A 12 12.72 -7.75 -8.21
CA SER A 12 13.61 -8.86 -7.83
C SER A 12 12.98 -9.82 -6.82
N ARG A 13 11.98 -9.38 -6.06
CA ARG A 13 11.39 -10.15 -4.95
C ARG A 13 10.08 -10.84 -5.29
N LEU A 14 9.29 -10.25 -6.18
CA LEU A 14 7.92 -10.69 -6.44
C LEU A 14 7.83 -11.54 -7.70
N SER A 15 6.86 -12.45 -7.72
CA SER A 15 6.48 -13.15 -8.94
C SER A 15 6.03 -12.15 -10.01
N GLU A 16 6.07 -12.56 -11.28
CA GLU A 16 5.63 -11.73 -12.38
C GLU A 16 4.20 -11.21 -12.18
N LYS A 17 3.29 -12.09 -11.74
CA LYS A 17 1.90 -11.74 -11.47
C LYS A 17 1.78 -10.68 -10.38
N ARG A 18 2.48 -10.86 -9.26
CA ARG A 18 2.44 -9.92 -8.13
C ARG A 18 3.10 -8.59 -8.48
N TYR A 19 4.19 -8.63 -9.22
CA TYR A 19 4.83 -7.42 -9.72
C TYR A 19 3.91 -6.62 -10.63
N LYS A 20 3.21 -7.29 -11.54
CA LYS A 20 2.24 -6.62 -12.42
C LYS A 20 1.12 -5.93 -11.62
N HIS A 21 0.57 -6.62 -10.62
CA HIS A 21 -0.39 -6.02 -9.68
C HIS A 21 0.20 -4.78 -9.02
N THR A 22 1.42 -4.89 -8.51
CA THR A 22 2.12 -3.79 -7.82
C THR A 22 2.28 -2.56 -8.74
N ILE A 23 2.65 -2.75 -9.99
CA ILE A 23 2.77 -1.66 -10.97
C ILE A 23 1.40 -1.02 -11.23
N ASN A 24 0.35 -1.83 -11.34
CA ASN A 24 -1.02 -1.30 -11.54
C ASN A 24 -1.48 -0.50 -10.31
N VAL A 25 -1.17 -0.95 -9.10
CA VAL A 25 -1.47 -0.20 -7.86
C VAL A 25 -0.71 1.12 -7.84
N LYS A 26 0.57 1.11 -8.21
CA LYS A 26 1.38 2.33 -8.30
C LYS A 26 0.74 3.35 -9.25
N LYS A 27 0.31 2.92 -10.43
CA LYS A 27 -0.33 3.80 -11.41
C LYS A 27 -1.61 4.42 -10.85
N MET A 28 -2.46 3.62 -10.22
CA MET A 28 -3.70 4.11 -9.61
C MET A 28 -3.42 5.05 -8.43
N ALA A 29 -2.47 4.71 -7.58
CA ALA A 29 -2.10 5.54 -6.42
C ALA A 29 -1.59 6.93 -6.85
N VAL A 30 -0.74 6.99 -7.87
CA VAL A 30 -0.25 8.27 -8.41
C VAL A 30 -1.39 9.09 -9.00
N LYS A 31 -2.31 8.44 -9.72
CA LYS A 31 -3.50 9.09 -10.28
C LYS A 31 -4.37 9.69 -9.17
N LEU A 32 -4.63 8.93 -8.11
CA LEU A 32 -5.42 9.41 -6.97
C LEU A 32 -4.69 10.52 -6.20
N ALA A 33 -3.38 10.39 -6.01
CA ALA A 33 -2.58 11.43 -5.36
C ALA A 33 -2.66 12.76 -6.11
N LYS A 34 -2.55 12.71 -7.42
CA LYS A 34 -2.69 13.88 -8.29
C LYS A 34 -4.07 14.51 -8.16
N ARG A 35 -5.11 13.67 -8.13
CA ARG A 35 -6.52 14.10 -8.07
C ARG A 35 -6.85 14.77 -6.73
N TYR A 36 -6.35 14.24 -5.63
CA TYR A 36 -6.67 14.70 -4.27
C TYR A 36 -5.61 15.59 -3.62
N GLY A 37 -4.56 15.95 -4.35
CA GLY A 37 -3.54 16.87 -3.85
C GLY A 37 -2.56 16.24 -2.86
N ALA A 38 -2.34 14.93 -2.93
CA ALA A 38 -1.33 14.24 -2.14
C ALA A 38 0.01 14.20 -2.87
N ASP A 39 1.08 13.87 -2.14
CA ASP A 39 2.43 13.74 -2.70
C ASP A 39 2.51 12.50 -3.61
N GLU A 40 2.72 12.70 -4.90
CA GLU A 40 2.75 11.64 -5.91
C GLU A 40 3.93 10.67 -5.70
N GLU A 41 5.08 11.18 -5.27
CA GLU A 41 6.26 10.35 -5.00
C GLU A 41 6.04 9.42 -3.80
N LYS A 42 5.49 9.96 -2.71
CA LYS A 42 5.11 9.13 -1.55
C LYS A 42 4.08 8.07 -1.91
N ALA A 43 3.10 8.42 -2.74
CA ALA A 43 2.08 7.47 -3.21
C ALA A 43 2.72 6.36 -4.06
N ALA A 44 3.65 6.72 -4.96
CA ALA A 44 4.37 5.75 -5.77
C ALA A 44 5.21 4.80 -4.91
N LEU A 45 5.96 5.32 -3.92
CA LEU A 45 6.77 4.51 -3.01
C LEU A 45 5.93 3.55 -2.18
N ALA A 46 4.87 4.06 -1.54
CA ALA A 46 4.01 3.23 -0.72
C ALA A 46 3.34 2.12 -1.55
N ALA A 47 2.88 2.45 -2.74
CA ALA A 47 2.26 1.47 -3.64
C ALA A 47 3.24 0.39 -4.08
N LEU A 48 4.46 0.77 -4.46
CA LEU A 48 5.49 -0.19 -4.88
C LEU A 48 5.87 -1.15 -3.75
N LEU A 49 5.88 -0.67 -2.51
CA LEU A 49 6.35 -1.44 -1.36
C LEU A 49 5.24 -2.18 -0.60
N HIS A 50 3.95 -1.87 -0.85
CA HIS A 50 2.85 -2.38 -0.02
C HIS A 50 2.77 -3.90 0.05
N ASP A 51 3.04 -4.60 -1.04
CA ASP A 51 2.98 -6.06 -1.15
C ASP A 51 4.37 -6.73 -1.17
N SER A 52 5.42 -6.01 -0.77
CA SER A 52 6.79 -6.51 -0.83
C SER A 52 7.05 -7.78 -0.01
N ALA A 53 6.19 -8.05 0.98
CA ALA A 53 6.26 -9.25 1.82
C ALA A 53 5.14 -10.26 1.52
N LYS A 54 4.29 -10.00 0.52
CA LYS A 54 3.07 -10.80 0.26
C LYS A 54 3.36 -12.27 0.00
N GLU A 55 4.48 -12.56 -0.69
CA GLU A 55 4.81 -13.91 -1.11
C GLU A 55 5.79 -14.62 -0.18
N LEU A 56 6.15 -13.99 0.96
CA LEU A 56 7.00 -14.63 1.96
C LEU A 56 6.25 -15.77 2.67
N PRO A 57 6.94 -16.88 2.99
CA PRO A 57 6.35 -17.93 3.81
C PRO A 57 5.94 -17.39 5.19
N LYS A 58 4.86 -17.95 5.76
CA LYS A 58 4.36 -17.53 7.07
C LYS A 58 5.43 -17.62 8.17
N ALA A 59 6.26 -18.66 8.15
CA ALA A 59 7.34 -18.83 9.12
C ALA A 59 8.34 -17.68 9.05
N GLU A 60 8.66 -17.21 7.85
CA GLU A 60 9.58 -16.08 7.65
C GLU A 60 8.97 -14.78 8.15
N ILE A 61 7.68 -14.54 7.88
CA ILE A 61 6.97 -13.37 8.40
C ILE A 61 6.96 -13.38 9.92
N LEU A 62 6.66 -14.51 10.54
CA LEU A 62 6.68 -14.64 12.01
C LEU A 62 8.06 -14.39 12.59
N GLN A 63 9.12 -14.81 11.89
CA GLN A 63 10.50 -14.53 12.31
C GLN A 63 10.81 -13.04 12.23
N ILE A 64 10.35 -12.35 11.18
CA ILE A 64 10.48 -10.89 11.05
C ILE A 64 9.81 -10.20 12.25
N PHE A 65 8.63 -10.64 12.65
CA PHE A 65 7.92 -10.09 13.81
C PHE A 65 8.68 -10.36 15.12
N ALA A 66 9.19 -11.56 15.29
CA ALA A 66 9.95 -11.93 16.50
C ALA A 66 11.24 -11.11 16.64
N ASP A 67 11.97 -10.94 15.54
CA ASP A 67 13.22 -10.18 15.51
C ASP A 67 13.01 -8.68 15.69
N ASN A 68 11.78 -8.19 15.48
CA ASN A 68 11.45 -6.77 15.52
C ASN A 68 10.19 -6.52 16.38
N ALA A 69 10.11 -7.18 17.54
CA ALA A 69 8.90 -7.22 18.36
C ALA A 69 8.35 -5.83 18.72
N ILE A 70 9.20 -4.86 18.98
CA ILE A 70 8.79 -3.49 19.34
C ILE A 70 8.11 -2.80 18.14
N ILE A 71 8.72 -2.90 16.96
CA ILE A 71 8.21 -2.27 15.73
C ILE A 71 6.96 -3.02 15.23
N ALA A 72 7.01 -4.35 15.26
CA ALA A 72 5.91 -5.20 14.81
C ALA A 72 4.69 -5.15 15.74
N LYS A 73 4.89 -4.70 16.98
CA LYS A 73 3.82 -4.62 18.00
C LYS A 73 3.14 -5.98 18.16
N ASN A 74 1.82 -6.03 17.99
CA ASN A 74 1.02 -7.24 18.13
C ASN A 74 0.62 -7.85 16.78
N ALA A 75 1.42 -7.62 15.74
CA ALA A 75 1.07 -8.08 14.38
C ALA A 75 0.82 -9.58 14.31
N ALA A 76 1.60 -10.40 15.00
CA ALA A 76 1.45 -11.85 15.00
C ALA A 76 0.11 -12.32 15.58
N LYS A 77 -0.56 -11.50 16.39
CA LYS A 77 -1.88 -11.81 16.97
C LYS A 77 -3.03 -11.55 16.00
N ARG A 78 -2.76 -10.89 14.89
CA ARG A 78 -3.76 -10.62 13.86
C ARG A 78 -3.92 -11.83 12.94
N PRO A 79 -5.04 -11.93 12.20
CA PRO A 79 -5.20 -13.02 11.22
C PRO A 79 -4.09 -13.02 10.16
N ALA A 80 -3.60 -14.20 9.81
CA ALA A 80 -2.48 -14.37 8.89
C ALA A 80 -2.62 -13.64 7.54
N PRO A 81 -3.82 -13.53 6.92
CA PRO A 81 -3.96 -12.83 5.65
C PRO A 81 -3.55 -11.35 5.69
N VAL A 82 -3.49 -10.71 6.86
CA VAL A 82 -3.10 -9.30 6.97
C VAL A 82 -1.65 -9.09 7.42
N TRP A 83 -0.92 -10.16 7.68
CA TRP A 83 0.47 -10.07 8.19
C TRP A 83 1.43 -9.38 7.23
N HIS A 84 1.24 -9.57 5.93
CA HIS A 84 2.21 -9.07 4.93
C HIS A 84 2.35 -7.55 4.92
N GLY A 85 1.29 -6.82 5.24
CA GLY A 85 1.36 -5.36 5.36
C GLY A 85 2.26 -4.93 6.51
N TYR A 86 2.11 -5.56 7.67
CA TYR A 86 2.96 -5.30 8.84
C TYR A 86 4.40 -5.71 8.57
N ALA A 87 4.61 -6.87 7.97
CA ALA A 87 5.95 -7.35 7.64
C ALA A 87 6.65 -6.43 6.63
N ALA A 88 5.92 -5.98 5.60
CA ALA A 88 6.46 -5.05 4.62
C ALA A 88 6.90 -3.73 5.27
N SER A 89 6.09 -3.19 6.18
CA SER A 89 6.43 -1.97 6.91
C SER A 89 7.69 -2.15 7.76
N VAL A 90 7.82 -3.28 8.45
CA VAL A 90 9.02 -3.61 9.25
C VAL A 90 10.25 -3.69 8.35
N LEU A 91 10.18 -4.40 7.23
CA LEU A 91 11.30 -4.52 6.29
C LEU A 91 11.70 -3.16 5.70
N CYS A 92 10.72 -2.34 5.33
CA CYS A 92 10.98 -0.99 4.84
C CYS A 92 11.79 -0.17 5.85
N GLN A 93 11.40 -0.24 7.12
CA GLN A 93 12.04 0.54 8.16
C GLN A 93 13.42 -0.02 8.54
N THR A 94 13.57 -1.33 8.63
CA THR A 94 14.80 -1.96 9.14
C THR A 94 15.84 -2.27 8.08
N GLN A 95 15.43 -2.55 6.85
CA GLN A 95 16.34 -3.02 5.80
C GLN A 95 16.45 -2.08 4.60
N TRP A 96 15.41 -1.29 4.30
CA TRP A 96 15.38 -0.53 3.05
C TRP A 96 15.43 0.99 3.25
N GLY A 97 15.68 1.43 4.48
CA GLY A 97 15.92 2.84 4.77
C GLY A 97 14.70 3.76 4.57
N VAL A 98 13.50 3.21 4.63
CA VAL A 98 12.27 4.01 4.56
C VAL A 98 11.92 4.48 5.96
N THR A 99 12.01 5.78 6.19
CA THR A 99 11.78 6.38 7.51
C THR A 99 10.54 7.27 7.61
N ASP A 100 9.92 7.59 6.47
CA ASP A 100 8.73 8.45 6.44
C ASP A 100 7.54 7.72 7.09
N PRO A 101 7.02 8.23 8.22
CA PRO A 101 5.93 7.56 8.94
C PRO A 101 4.63 7.50 8.14
N GLU A 102 4.38 8.41 7.22
CA GLU A 102 3.20 8.37 6.36
C GLU A 102 3.26 7.18 5.39
N ILE A 103 4.43 6.95 4.79
CA ILE A 103 4.64 5.82 3.89
C ILE A 103 4.54 4.50 4.65
N LEU A 104 5.20 4.41 5.80
CA LEU A 104 5.17 3.20 6.64
C LEU A 104 3.75 2.87 7.10
N SER A 105 2.97 3.88 7.49
CA SER A 105 1.57 3.71 7.87
C SER A 105 0.72 3.16 6.73
N ALA A 106 0.85 3.75 5.54
CA ALA A 106 0.07 3.33 4.37
C ALA A 106 0.37 1.88 3.97
N ILE A 107 1.62 1.45 4.06
CA ILE A 107 2.03 0.06 3.82
C ILE A 107 1.42 -0.85 4.89
N GLU A 108 1.58 -0.50 6.16
CA GLU A 108 1.13 -1.32 7.29
C GLU A 108 -0.37 -1.57 7.27
N CYS A 109 -1.17 -0.54 7.01
CA CYS A 109 -2.63 -0.64 7.12
C CYS A 109 -3.37 -0.88 5.80
N HIS A 110 -2.65 -1.23 4.72
CA HIS A 110 -3.29 -1.32 3.41
C HIS A 110 -4.35 -2.42 3.31
N THR A 111 -4.29 -3.47 4.12
CA THR A 111 -5.30 -4.54 4.14
C THR A 111 -6.39 -4.33 5.18
N THR A 112 -6.06 -3.73 6.32
CA THR A 112 -6.97 -3.62 7.47
C THR A 112 -7.67 -2.28 7.54
N GLY A 113 -7.08 -1.22 6.97
CA GLY A 113 -7.40 0.12 7.36
C GLY A 113 -7.01 0.35 8.83
N LYS A 114 -7.34 1.50 9.34
CA LYS A 114 -7.17 1.86 10.75
C LYS A 114 -8.02 3.06 11.08
N GLN A 115 -8.14 3.37 12.38
CA GLN A 115 -8.77 4.59 12.84
C GLN A 115 -7.94 5.80 12.42
N ASN A 116 -8.60 6.88 11.99
CA ASN A 116 -7.95 8.15 11.59
C ASN A 116 -6.93 7.98 10.45
N MET A 117 -7.33 7.30 9.38
CA MET A 117 -6.48 7.13 8.19
C MET A 117 -6.10 8.48 7.58
N SER A 118 -4.80 8.64 7.26
CA SER A 118 -4.32 9.78 6.48
C SER A 118 -4.84 9.71 5.05
N LEU A 119 -4.68 10.80 4.29
CA LEU A 119 -5.01 10.78 2.86
C LEU A 119 -4.20 9.72 2.12
N LEU A 120 -2.90 9.59 2.43
CA LEU A 120 -2.04 8.57 1.81
C LEU A 120 -2.51 7.15 2.16
N ASP A 121 -2.87 6.89 3.41
CA ASP A 121 -3.44 5.60 3.82
C ASP A 121 -4.65 5.23 2.96
N LYS A 122 -5.56 6.17 2.78
CA LYS A 122 -6.78 5.99 1.97
C LYS A 122 -6.47 5.76 0.50
N ILE A 123 -5.52 6.50 -0.05
CA ILE A 123 -5.09 6.37 -1.44
C ILE A 123 -4.56 4.96 -1.70
N ILE A 124 -3.67 4.46 -0.86
CA ILE A 124 -3.10 3.11 -1.05
C ILE A 124 -4.17 2.03 -0.89
N TYR A 125 -5.01 2.15 0.13
CA TYR A 125 -6.13 1.23 0.34
C TYR A 125 -7.03 1.15 -0.90
N MET A 126 -7.45 2.29 -1.41
CA MET A 126 -8.33 2.37 -2.59
C MET A 126 -7.63 1.92 -3.87
N ALA A 127 -6.37 2.32 -4.07
CA ALA A 127 -5.60 1.93 -5.25
C ALA A 127 -5.41 0.42 -5.35
N ASP A 128 -5.20 -0.26 -4.23
CA ASP A 128 -5.10 -1.72 -4.17
C ASP A 128 -6.41 -2.40 -4.57
N MET A 129 -7.55 -1.85 -4.14
CA MET A 129 -8.88 -2.38 -4.47
C MET A 129 -9.29 -2.15 -5.92
N THR A 130 -8.78 -1.11 -6.56
CA THR A 130 -9.27 -0.62 -7.86
C THR A 130 -8.21 -0.65 -8.95
N SER A 131 -7.06 -1.27 -8.70
CA SER A 131 -6.01 -1.41 -9.71
C SER A 131 -6.55 -2.09 -10.98
N ALA A 132 -5.90 -1.80 -12.12
CA ALA A 132 -6.45 -2.11 -13.45
C ALA A 132 -6.82 -3.58 -13.67
N GLU A 133 -6.11 -4.52 -13.03
CA GLU A 133 -6.38 -5.96 -13.18
C GLU A 133 -7.57 -6.45 -12.34
N ARG A 134 -8.06 -5.65 -11.38
CA ARG A 134 -9.20 -6.03 -10.53
C ARG A 134 -10.49 -6.03 -11.34
N ASP A 135 -11.29 -7.08 -11.19
CA ASP A 135 -12.55 -7.26 -11.93
C ASP A 135 -13.73 -7.71 -11.06
N TRP A 136 -13.63 -7.52 -9.74
CA TRP A 136 -14.71 -7.92 -8.84
C TRP A 136 -15.99 -7.11 -9.11
N PRO A 137 -17.19 -7.68 -8.81
CA PRO A 137 -18.46 -6.99 -9.09
C PRO A 137 -18.54 -5.63 -8.40
N GLY A 138 -18.76 -4.57 -9.20
CA GLY A 138 -18.85 -3.19 -8.70
C GLY A 138 -17.56 -2.38 -8.75
N VAL A 139 -16.42 -2.99 -9.16
CA VAL A 139 -15.14 -2.28 -9.23
C VAL A 139 -15.18 -1.06 -10.15
N GLU A 140 -15.84 -1.16 -11.29
CA GLU A 140 -15.97 -0.04 -12.23
C GLU A 140 -16.73 1.14 -11.62
N LYS A 141 -17.77 0.84 -10.84
CA LYS A 141 -18.53 1.89 -10.14
C LYS A 141 -17.64 2.59 -9.11
N LEU A 142 -16.83 1.82 -8.37
CA LEU A 142 -15.90 2.39 -7.41
C LEU A 142 -14.81 3.22 -8.09
N ARG A 143 -14.25 2.74 -9.20
CA ARG A 143 -13.27 3.51 -9.99
C ARG A 143 -13.83 4.86 -10.43
N LYS A 144 -15.08 4.91 -10.87
CA LYS A 144 -15.73 6.16 -11.23
C LYS A 144 -15.88 7.10 -10.05
N LEU A 145 -16.28 6.58 -8.90
CA LEU A 145 -16.45 7.38 -7.68
C LEU A 145 -15.13 7.97 -7.19
N GLU A 146 -14.07 7.18 -7.14
CA GLU A 146 -12.77 7.66 -6.64
C GLU A 146 -12.07 8.63 -7.57
N THR A 147 -12.43 8.64 -8.86
CA THR A 147 -11.85 9.54 -9.85
C THR A 147 -12.68 10.81 -10.07
N VAL A 148 -13.80 10.98 -9.39
CA VAL A 148 -14.57 12.23 -9.42
C VAL A 148 -13.74 13.35 -8.79
N SER A 149 -13.71 14.54 -9.44
CA SER A 149 -12.90 15.64 -8.94
C SER A 149 -13.40 16.15 -7.58
N TYR A 150 -12.47 16.52 -6.71
CA TYR A 150 -12.79 17.11 -5.40
C TYR A 150 -13.69 18.36 -5.54
N LYS A 151 -13.44 19.19 -6.54
CA LYS A 151 -14.28 20.38 -6.81
C LYS A 151 -15.71 19.98 -7.13
N HIS A 152 -15.91 18.90 -7.89
CA HIS A 152 -17.23 18.38 -8.21
C HIS A 152 -17.95 17.85 -6.98
N LEU A 153 -17.23 17.11 -6.11
CA LEU A 153 -17.78 16.62 -4.84
C LEU A 153 -18.21 17.78 -3.94
N ARG A 154 -17.40 18.81 -3.79
CA ARG A 154 -17.73 19.99 -2.98
C ARG A 154 -18.96 20.73 -3.51
N ALA A 155 -19.15 20.77 -4.82
CA ALA A 155 -20.32 21.40 -5.41
C ALA A 155 -21.64 20.71 -5.01
N HIS A 156 -21.59 19.42 -4.68
CA HIS A 156 -22.76 18.66 -4.23
C HIS A 156 -23.03 18.72 -2.74
N GLU A 157 -22.12 19.25 -1.93
CA GLU A 157 -22.28 19.40 -0.49
C GLU A 157 -23.07 20.66 -0.10
N THR A 158 -23.24 21.57 -1.01
CA THR A 158 -24.00 22.81 -0.82
C THR A 158 -25.38 22.69 -1.44
#